data_d3ef2d0ba26e4f291a59b7dc92904013
#
_entry.id   d3ef2d0ba26e4f291a59b7dc92904013
#
_cell.length_a   1.000
_cell.length_b   1.000
_cell.length_c   1.000
_cell.angle_alpha   90.00
_cell.angle_beta   90.00
_cell.angle_gamma   90.00
#
_symmetry.space_group_name_H-M   'P 1'
#
loop_
_entity.id
_entity.type
_entity.pdbx_description
1 polymer ?
#
loop_
_entity_poly.entity_id
_entity_poly.type
_entity_poly.pdbx_seq_one_letter_code
_entity_poly.pdbx_strand_id
1 'polypeptide(L)'
;MTDKGYFAHPSAVIDEGCIIGNGTRIWHFSHIMPGCIIGDGCNIGQNVVISPDVVLGKNVKIQNNVSVYTGVVCEDDVFLGPSMVFTNVINPRSAVNRKNEYARTFVRKGATIGANSTIVCGIGAGAVVTKSVPAFALVVGNPARQTGWMSEYGHKLKFGPDGKATCPESKVTYELVNGVVHKAE
;
A
#
# COMPACT_ATOMS: atom_id res chain seq x y z
N MET A 1 -12.24 13.47 28.74
CA MET A 1 -11.40 12.96 27.65
C MET A 1 -12.11 13.32 26.36
N THR A 2 -11.51 14.14 25.52
CA THR A 2 -12.08 14.45 24.21
C THR A 2 -12.13 13.16 23.41
N ASP A 3 -13.32 12.78 22.95
CA ASP A 3 -13.48 11.66 22.01
C ASP A 3 -12.69 11.97 20.76
N LYS A 4 -11.54 11.34 20.59
CA LYS A 4 -10.65 11.58 19.46
C LYS A 4 -11.19 11.02 18.14
N GLY A 5 -12.35 10.34 18.16
CA GLY A 5 -12.92 9.69 16.98
C GLY A 5 -12.14 8.46 16.48
N TYR A 6 -10.97 8.18 17.03
CA TYR A 6 -10.12 7.03 16.68
C TYR A 6 -9.57 6.33 17.92
N PHE A 7 -9.22 5.06 17.80
CA PHE A 7 -8.56 4.27 18.83
C PHE A 7 -7.05 4.24 18.63
N ALA A 8 -6.29 4.50 19.68
CA ALA A 8 -4.86 4.23 19.75
C ALA A 8 -4.53 3.43 21.00
N HIS A 9 -3.82 2.31 20.82
CA HIS A 9 -3.35 1.54 21.98
C HIS A 9 -2.39 2.39 22.83
N PRO A 10 -2.41 2.27 24.18
CA PRO A 10 -1.57 3.09 25.06
C PRO A 10 -0.06 3.04 24.78
N SER A 11 0.43 1.96 24.14
CA SER A 11 1.83 1.84 23.73
C SER A 11 2.14 2.43 22.34
N ALA A 12 1.13 2.92 21.63
CA ALA A 12 1.34 3.63 20.37
C ALA A 12 1.80 5.06 20.61
N VAL A 13 2.74 5.54 19.80
CA VAL A 13 3.23 6.92 19.84
C VAL A 13 2.66 7.66 18.63
N ILE A 14 2.06 8.80 18.87
CA ILE A 14 1.52 9.68 17.82
C ILE A 14 2.11 11.06 18.05
N ASP A 15 2.94 11.50 17.11
CA ASP A 15 3.59 12.79 17.18
C ASP A 15 2.63 13.94 16.78
N GLU A 16 3.08 15.16 17.01
CA GLU A 16 2.27 16.34 16.77
C GLU A 16 1.98 16.57 15.26
N GLY A 17 0.89 17.30 14.99
CA GLY A 17 0.51 17.67 13.63
C GLY A 17 -0.10 16.53 12.79
N CYS A 18 -0.34 15.36 13.37
CA CYS A 18 -1.04 14.27 12.69
C CYS A 18 -2.55 14.51 12.63
N ILE A 19 -3.14 14.25 11.46
CA ILE A 19 -4.59 14.22 11.25
C ILE A 19 -5.02 12.76 11.13
N ILE A 20 -5.90 12.30 12.02
CA ILE A 20 -6.35 10.91 12.06
C ILE A 20 -7.86 10.86 11.96
N GLY A 21 -8.36 10.16 10.94
CA GLY A 21 -9.78 10.03 10.64
C GLY A 21 -10.54 9.15 11.62
N ASN A 22 -11.86 9.32 11.62
CA ASN A 22 -12.78 8.63 12.50
C ASN A 22 -12.76 7.11 12.27
N GLY A 23 -12.91 6.34 13.35
CA GLY A 23 -12.95 4.87 13.29
C GLY A 23 -11.61 4.21 12.99
N THR A 24 -10.53 4.97 12.81
CA THR A 24 -9.18 4.44 12.64
C THR A 24 -8.69 3.78 13.92
N ARG A 25 -7.95 2.68 13.80
CA ARG A 25 -7.38 1.91 14.90
C ARG A 25 -5.88 1.80 14.75
N ILE A 26 -5.13 2.17 15.80
CA ILE A 26 -3.67 2.11 15.85
C ILE A 26 -3.28 1.16 16.97
N TRP A 27 -2.59 0.09 16.62
CA TRP A 27 -2.28 -1.00 17.55
C TRP A 27 -0.93 -0.82 18.25
N HIS A 28 -0.53 -1.83 19.00
CA HIS A 28 0.61 -1.83 19.92
C HIS A 28 1.92 -1.41 19.23
N PHE A 29 2.71 -0.60 19.93
CA PHE A 29 4.07 -0.23 19.57
C PHE A 29 4.23 0.42 18.18
N SER A 30 3.16 0.95 17.64
CA SER A 30 3.22 1.69 16.38
C SER A 30 3.60 3.15 16.63
N HIS A 31 4.35 3.74 15.69
CA HIS A 31 4.78 5.12 15.75
C HIS A 31 4.29 5.88 14.51
N ILE A 32 3.45 6.86 14.73
CA ILE A 32 2.96 7.79 13.70
C ILE A 32 3.75 9.09 13.87
N MET A 33 4.64 9.34 12.93
CA MET A 33 5.56 10.48 12.96
C MET A 33 4.87 11.78 12.50
N PRO A 34 5.48 12.96 12.69
CA PRO A 34 4.80 14.24 12.49
C PRO A 34 4.22 14.45 11.10
N GLY A 35 3.12 15.22 11.03
CA GLY A 35 2.51 15.68 9.76
C GLY A 35 1.77 14.62 8.96
N CYS A 36 1.59 13.41 9.48
CA CYS A 36 0.87 12.34 8.78
C CYS A 36 -0.63 12.66 8.66
N ILE A 37 -1.20 12.32 7.51
CA ILE A 37 -2.65 12.38 7.26
C ILE A 37 -3.16 10.95 7.07
N ILE A 38 -4.01 10.48 7.96
CA ILE A 38 -4.60 9.14 7.94
C ILE A 38 -6.11 9.28 7.84
N GLY A 39 -6.69 8.71 6.78
CA GLY A 39 -8.13 8.76 6.52
C GLY A 39 -8.97 7.94 7.52
N ASP A 40 -10.28 7.94 7.31
CA ASP A 40 -11.24 7.26 8.15
C ASP A 40 -11.13 5.73 8.03
N GLY A 41 -11.43 5.00 9.12
CA GLY A 41 -11.59 3.56 9.10
C GLY A 41 -10.32 2.75 8.83
N CYS A 42 -9.14 3.37 8.92
CA CYS A 42 -7.87 2.68 8.75
C CYS A 42 -7.59 1.71 9.91
N ASN A 43 -6.79 0.69 9.63
CA ASN A 43 -6.30 -0.23 10.65
C ASN A 43 -4.78 -0.34 10.55
N ILE A 44 -4.09 0.23 11.53
CA ILE A 44 -2.63 0.26 11.61
C ILE A 44 -2.20 -0.83 12.59
N GLY A 45 -1.63 -1.90 12.07
CA GLY A 45 -1.21 -3.09 12.82
C GLY A 45 -0.13 -2.81 13.85
N GLN A 46 0.28 -3.86 14.53
CA GLN A 46 1.32 -3.77 15.56
C GLN A 46 2.69 -3.50 14.96
N ASN A 47 3.52 -2.70 15.68
CA ASN A 47 4.91 -2.41 15.30
C ASN A 47 5.02 -1.82 13.88
N VAL A 48 4.13 -0.90 13.56
CA VAL A 48 4.13 -0.14 12.30
C VAL A 48 4.78 1.21 12.53
N VAL A 49 5.65 1.61 11.61
CA VAL A 49 6.21 2.97 11.57
C VAL A 49 5.64 3.70 10.37
N ILE A 50 5.06 4.87 10.60
CA ILE A 50 4.61 5.79 9.56
C ILE A 50 5.46 7.03 9.64
N SER A 51 6.35 7.21 8.66
CA SER A 51 7.31 8.32 8.59
C SER A 51 6.63 9.67 8.31
N PRO A 52 7.31 10.81 8.54
CA PRO A 52 6.69 12.11 8.39
C PRO A 52 6.03 12.33 7.02
N ASP A 53 4.94 13.11 7.03
CA ASP A 53 4.22 13.57 5.84
C ASP A 53 3.63 12.47 4.95
N VAL A 54 3.49 11.25 5.48
CA VAL A 54 2.80 10.15 4.79
C VAL A 54 1.30 10.43 4.74
N VAL A 55 0.69 10.12 3.60
CA VAL A 55 -0.75 10.27 3.39
C VAL A 55 -1.38 8.90 3.15
N LEU A 56 -2.35 8.54 3.98
CA LEU A 56 -3.17 7.34 3.83
C LEU A 56 -4.63 7.78 3.59
N GLY A 57 -5.24 7.24 2.53
CA GLY A 57 -6.66 7.39 2.26
C GLY A 57 -7.54 6.66 3.28
N LYS A 58 -8.81 6.47 2.93
CA LYS A 58 -9.78 5.78 3.80
C LYS A 58 -9.62 4.27 3.74
N ASN A 59 -9.97 3.59 4.84
CA ASN A 59 -9.99 2.12 4.93
C ASN A 59 -8.67 1.44 4.54
N VAL A 60 -7.54 2.12 4.72
CA VAL A 60 -6.22 1.52 4.50
C VAL A 60 -5.93 0.53 5.63
N LYS A 61 -5.50 -0.68 5.27
CA LYS A 61 -5.12 -1.73 6.22
C LYS A 61 -3.63 -2.01 6.12
N ILE A 62 -2.91 -1.65 7.17
CA ILE A 62 -1.48 -1.93 7.31
C ILE A 62 -1.32 -3.06 8.31
N GLN A 63 -0.73 -4.16 7.87
CA GLN A 63 -0.45 -5.31 8.74
C GLN A 63 0.79 -5.07 9.60
N ASN A 64 1.10 -6.03 10.48
CA ASN A 64 2.18 -5.89 11.46
C ASN A 64 3.57 -5.75 10.79
N ASN A 65 4.48 -5.07 11.48
CA ASN A 65 5.90 -4.93 11.11
C ASN A 65 6.12 -4.25 9.75
N VAL A 66 5.32 -3.25 9.42
CA VAL A 66 5.46 -2.46 8.18
C VAL A 66 6.04 -1.10 8.49
N SER A 67 7.01 -0.67 7.67
CA SER A 67 7.51 0.71 7.68
C SER A 67 7.04 1.43 6.42
N VAL A 68 6.26 2.49 6.60
CA VAL A 68 5.78 3.35 5.52
C VAL A 68 6.62 4.62 5.54
N TYR A 69 7.54 4.77 4.57
CA TYR A 69 8.49 5.87 4.56
C TYR A 69 7.94 7.15 3.93
N THR A 70 8.58 8.29 4.30
CA THR A 70 8.30 9.60 3.69
C THR A 70 8.28 9.51 2.16
N GLY A 71 7.27 10.11 1.55
CA GLY A 71 7.03 10.08 0.10
C GLY A 71 6.04 9.00 -0.35
N VAL A 72 5.58 8.13 0.56
CA VAL A 72 4.52 7.17 0.25
C VAL A 72 3.15 7.83 0.40
N VAL A 73 2.30 7.62 -0.61
CA VAL A 73 0.89 7.98 -0.61
C VAL A 73 0.07 6.74 -0.94
N CYS A 74 -0.80 6.34 -0.03
CA CYS A 74 -1.77 5.28 -0.27
C CYS A 74 -3.15 5.89 -0.51
N GLU A 75 -3.81 5.54 -1.60
CA GLU A 75 -5.21 5.87 -1.83
C GLU A 75 -6.14 4.97 -0.98
N ASP A 76 -7.46 5.11 -1.15
CA ASP A 76 -8.45 4.35 -0.38
C ASP A 76 -8.34 2.84 -0.61
N ASP A 77 -8.79 2.06 0.37
CA ASP A 77 -8.93 0.60 0.29
C ASP A 77 -7.62 -0.17 0.02
N VAL A 78 -6.46 0.43 0.29
CA VAL A 78 -5.15 -0.22 0.13
C VAL A 78 -4.91 -1.22 1.26
N PHE A 79 -4.35 -2.38 0.91
CA PHE A 79 -3.90 -3.39 1.86
C PHE A 79 -2.37 -3.57 1.76
N LEU A 80 -1.68 -3.37 2.89
CA LEU A 80 -0.25 -3.61 3.03
C LEU A 80 -0.04 -4.86 3.90
N GLY A 81 0.45 -5.94 3.30
CA GLY A 81 0.67 -7.23 3.95
C GLY A 81 1.77 -7.19 5.02
N PRO A 82 1.79 -8.16 5.95
CA PRO A 82 2.74 -8.18 7.04
C PRO A 82 4.19 -8.21 6.55
N SER A 83 5.03 -7.42 7.21
CA SER A 83 6.48 -7.33 6.93
C SER A 83 6.82 -6.93 5.49
N MET A 84 5.88 -6.31 4.76
CA MET A 84 6.24 -5.69 3.48
C MET A 84 7.10 -4.45 3.72
N VAL A 85 7.92 -4.09 2.75
CA VAL A 85 8.90 -3.01 2.87
C VAL A 85 8.75 -2.01 1.72
N PHE A 86 8.73 -0.73 2.05
CA PHE A 86 9.00 0.34 1.10
C PHE A 86 10.47 0.74 1.16
N THR A 87 11.04 1.19 0.06
CA THR A 87 12.30 1.94 0.03
C THR A 87 12.07 3.27 -0.69
N ASN A 88 12.73 4.34 -0.26
CA ASN A 88 12.58 5.67 -0.84
C ASN A 88 13.90 6.29 -1.34
N VAL A 89 15.03 5.59 -1.17
CA VAL A 89 16.35 6.01 -1.64
C VAL A 89 16.92 4.96 -2.59
N ILE A 90 17.31 5.39 -3.79
CA ILE A 90 17.84 4.49 -4.84
C ILE A 90 19.21 3.95 -4.49
N ASN A 91 20.08 4.79 -3.93
CA ASN A 91 21.48 4.45 -3.62
C ASN A 91 21.87 4.90 -2.21
N PRO A 92 21.38 4.20 -1.15
CA PRO A 92 21.67 4.60 0.22
C PRO A 92 23.15 4.41 0.56
N ARG A 93 23.75 5.41 1.21
CA ARG A 93 25.11 5.38 1.75
C ARG A 93 25.13 6.15 3.06
N SER A 94 25.71 5.59 4.11
CA SER A 94 25.78 6.23 5.43
C SER A 94 26.55 7.55 5.40
N ALA A 95 27.61 7.62 4.60
CA ALA A 95 28.46 8.81 4.48
C ALA A 95 27.86 9.90 3.60
N VAL A 96 26.73 9.67 2.93
CA VAL A 96 26.14 10.63 1.98
C VAL A 96 24.69 10.92 2.37
N ASN A 97 24.41 12.19 2.69
CA ASN A 97 23.04 12.60 2.97
C ASN A 97 22.22 12.69 1.67
N ARG A 98 21.18 11.87 1.58
CA ARG A 98 20.28 11.79 0.42
C ARG A 98 18.82 12.12 0.75
N LYS A 99 18.58 12.87 1.82
CA LYS A 99 17.22 13.23 2.24
C LYS A 99 16.44 13.99 1.18
N ASN A 100 17.11 14.72 0.32
CA ASN A 100 16.50 15.47 -0.79
C ASN A 100 16.22 14.61 -2.03
N GLU A 101 16.61 13.32 -2.00
CA GLU A 101 16.45 12.39 -3.12
C GLU A 101 15.34 11.34 -2.86
N TYR A 102 14.49 11.56 -1.86
CA TYR A 102 13.41 10.62 -1.56
C TYR A 102 12.43 10.50 -2.72
N ALA A 103 12.35 9.30 -3.28
CA ALA A 103 11.40 9.00 -4.35
C ALA A 103 9.99 8.82 -3.79
N ARG A 104 8.99 9.35 -4.49
CA ARG A 104 7.59 9.18 -4.14
C ARG A 104 7.06 7.85 -4.64
N THR A 105 6.24 7.21 -3.83
CA THR A 105 5.52 5.97 -4.18
C THR A 105 4.02 6.19 -4.03
N PHE A 106 3.27 5.97 -5.10
CA PHE A 106 1.82 6.04 -5.09
C PHE A 106 1.24 4.62 -5.14
N VAL A 107 0.55 4.23 -4.07
CA VAL A 107 -0.22 2.99 -4.00
C VAL A 107 -1.67 3.34 -4.29
N ARG A 108 -2.14 2.95 -5.46
CA ARG A 108 -3.46 3.34 -5.96
C ARG A 108 -4.58 2.57 -5.28
N LYS A 109 -5.80 3.11 -5.38
CA LYS A 109 -7.00 2.60 -4.75
C LYS A 109 -7.17 1.08 -4.96
N GLY A 110 -7.48 0.38 -3.88
CA GLY A 110 -7.73 -1.06 -3.89
C GLY A 110 -6.51 -1.95 -4.11
N ALA A 111 -5.29 -1.38 -4.20
CA ALA A 111 -4.09 -2.18 -4.38
C ALA A 111 -3.79 -3.03 -3.14
N THR A 112 -3.38 -4.28 -3.37
CA THR A 112 -2.93 -5.20 -2.33
C THR A 112 -1.46 -5.51 -2.52
N ILE A 113 -0.65 -5.25 -1.51
CA ILE A 113 0.76 -5.63 -1.45
C ILE A 113 0.89 -6.84 -0.53
N GLY A 114 1.39 -7.96 -1.05
CA GLY A 114 1.52 -9.21 -0.33
C GLY A 114 2.56 -9.15 0.81
N ALA A 115 2.49 -10.14 1.70
CA ALA A 115 3.47 -10.29 2.79
C ALA A 115 4.91 -10.38 2.27
N ASN A 116 5.87 -9.83 3.02
CA ASN A 116 7.31 -9.84 2.70
C ASN A 116 7.67 -9.27 1.30
N SER A 117 6.74 -8.57 0.64
CA SER A 117 7.03 -7.88 -0.61
C SER A 117 7.88 -6.64 -0.37
N THR A 118 8.73 -6.29 -1.34
CA THR A 118 9.48 -5.04 -1.32
C THR A 118 9.07 -4.15 -2.48
N ILE A 119 8.65 -2.93 -2.20
CA ILE A 119 8.38 -1.89 -3.19
C ILE A 119 9.61 -0.99 -3.25
N VAL A 120 10.30 -1.03 -4.38
CA VAL A 120 11.59 -0.38 -4.54
C VAL A 120 11.47 0.86 -5.41
N CYS A 121 11.97 1.96 -4.92
CA CYS A 121 12.32 3.09 -5.77
C CYS A 121 13.67 2.91 -6.49
N GLY A 122 14.40 1.80 -6.21
CA GLY A 122 15.71 1.41 -6.75
C GLY A 122 16.05 -0.05 -6.43
N ILE A 123 17.28 -0.49 -6.57
CA ILE A 123 17.71 -1.89 -6.65
C ILE A 123 17.55 -2.71 -5.36
N GLY A 124 16.84 -3.79 -5.44
CA GLY A 124 16.97 -5.16 -4.92
C GLY A 124 16.81 -5.49 -3.45
N ALA A 125 15.76 -6.27 -3.10
CA ALA A 125 15.72 -7.42 -2.16
C ALA A 125 14.30 -8.01 -2.04
N GLY A 126 14.14 -9.33 -1.99
CA GLY A 126 12.85 -10.03 -1.81
C GLY A 126 12.03 -10.18 -3.10
N ALA A 127 10.71 -10.29 -3.05
CA ALA A 127 9.86 -10.09 -4.22
C ALA A 127 9.83 -8.59 -4.50
N VAL A 128 10.31 -8.16 -5.68
CA VAL A 128 10.72 -6.78 -5.85
C VAL A 128 9.99 -6.13 -7.00
N VAL A 129 9.06 -5.26 -6.69
CA VAL A 129 8.39 -4.41 -7.67
C VAL A 129 9.29 -3.23 -7.98
N THR A 130 9.97 -3.28 -9.12
CA THR A 130 10.93 -2.28 -9.60
C THR A 130 10.38 -1.35 -10.67
N LYS A 131 9.13 -1.54 -11.10
CA LYS A 131 8.48 -0.78 -12.16
C LYS A 131 7.02 -0.52 -11.79
N SER A 132 6.42 0.46 -12.45
CA SER A 132 4.97 0.68 -12.33
C SER A 132 4.20 -0.58 -12.68
N VAL A 133 3.17 -0.88 -11.90
CA VAL A 133 2.29 -2.03 -12.09
C VAL A 133 0.98 -1.53 -12.68
N PRO A 134 0.52 -2.09 -13.82
CA PRO A 134 -0.78 -1.74 -14.39
C PRO A 134 -1.95 -2.01 -13.43
N ALA A 135 -3.05 -1.30 -13.61
CA ALA A 135 -4.28 -1.60 -12.87
C ALA A 135 -4.69 -3.05 -13.09
N PHE A 136 -5.20 -3.70 -12.03
CA PHE A 136 -5.59 -5.12 -12.01
C PHE A 136 -4.48 -6.14 -12.29
N ALA A 137 -3.22 -5.75 -12.50
CA ALA A 137 -2.15 -6.70 -12.77
C ALA A 137 -1.76 -7.50 -11.52
N LEU A 138 -1.61 -8.81 -11.68
CA LEU A 138 -1.00 -9.71 -10.71
C LEU A 138 0.49 -9.84 -11.03
N VAL A 139 1.34 -9.33 -10.15
CA VAL A 139 2.79 -9.42 -10.28
C VAL A 139 3.40 -10.24 -9.17
N VAL A 140 4.37 -11.09 -9.50
CA VAL A 140 5.07 -11.96 -8.55
C VAL A 140 6.53 -12.13 -8.91
N GLY A 141 7.35 -12.53 -7.96
CA GLY A 141 8.76 -12.90 -8.15
C GLY A 141 9.75 -11.78 -7.92
N ASN A 142 11.04 -12.10 -8.12
CA ASN A 142 12.18 -11.20 -7.97
C ASN A 142 13.10 -11.30 -9.19
N PRO A 143 13.17 -10.26 -10.02
CA PRO A 143 12.29 -9.08 -10.04
C PRO A 143 10.84 -9.45 -10.38
N ALA A 144 9.88 -8.67 -9.91
CA ALA A 144 8.47 -8.94 -10.14
C ALA A 144 8.13 -8.95 -11.63
N ARG A 145 7.33 -9.93 -12.03
CA ARG A 145 6.82 -10.09 -13.40
C ARG A 145 5.31 -10.24 -13.34
N GLN A 146 4.63 -9.68 -14.31
CA GLN A 146 3.21 -9.87 -14.45
C GLN A 146 2.92 -11.32 -14.88
N THR A 147 2.08 -12.00 -14.11
CA THR A 147 1.67 -13.39 -14.34
C THR A 147 0.19 -13.53 -14.63
N GLY A 148 -0.55 -12.43 -14.62
CA GLY A 148 -1.97 -12.42 -14.90
C GLY A 148 -2.64 -11.13 -14.44
N TRP A 149 -3.94 -11.27 -14.21
CA TRP A 149 -4.82 -10.20 -13.80
C TRP A 149 -5.71 -10.63 -12.63
N MET A 150 -6.12 -9.67 -11.80
CA MET A 150 -6.89 -9.90 -10.59
C MET A 150 -8.11 -9.00 -10.57
N SER A 151 -9.26 -9.50 -10.15
CA SER A 151 -10.45 -8.68 -9.92
C SER A 151 -10.31 -7.84 -8.64
N GLU A 152 -11.17 -6.84 -8.46
CA GLU A 152 -11.26 -6.07 -7.21
C GLU A 152 -11.56 -6.95 -5.98
N TYR A 153 -12.17 -8.11 -6.18
CA TYR A 153 -12.47 -9.09 -5.13
C TYR A 153 -11.37 -10.14 -4.91
N GLY A 154 -10.19 -9.97 -5.57
CA GLY A 154 -9.03 -10.84 -5.36
C GLY A 154 -9.08 -12.17 -6.12
N HIS A 155 -9.94 -12.33 -7.13
CA HIS A 155 -9.99 -13.50 -7.98
C HIS A 155 -9.18 -13.33 -9.25
N LYS A 156 -8.39 -14.35 -9.60
CA LYS A 156 -7.64 -14.34 -10.85
C LYS A 156 -8.57 -14.31 -12.05
N LEU A 157 -8.42 -13.32 -12.91
CA LEU A 157 -9.19 -13.16 -14.14
C LEU A 157 -8.62 -14.04 -15.24
N LYS A 158 -9.50 -14.84 -15.87
CA LYS A 158 -9.18 -15.65 -17.05
C LYS A 158 -9.97 -15.10 -18.23
N PHE A 159 -9.29 -14.40 -19.11
CA PHE A 159 -9.92 -13.80 -20.29
C PHE A 159 -10.17 -14.84 -21.38
N GLY A 160 -11.39 -14.82 -21.92
CA GLY A 160 -11.78 -15.62 -23.08
C GLY A 160 -11.22 -15.05 -24.40
N PRO A 161 -11.49 -15.72 -25.52
CA PRO A 161 -11.11 -15.23 -26.87
C PRO A 161 -11.73 -13.88 -27.22
N ASP A 162 -12.83 -13.52 -26.60
CA ASP A 162 -13.53 -12.24 -26.70
C ASP A 162 -12.92 -11.12 -25.86
N GLY A 163 -11.81 -11.41 -25.17
CA GLY A 163 -11.15 -10.46 -24.29
C GLY A 163 -11.90 -10.16 -22.99
N LYS A 164 -12.91 -10.96 -22.60
CA LYS A 164 -13.72 -10.76 -21.40
C LYS A 164 -13.42 -11.78 -20.31
N ALA A 165 -13.54 -11.35 -19.06
CA ALA A 165 -13.45 -12.20 -17.88
C ALA A 165 -14.45 -11.72 -16.82
N THR A 166 -15.17 -12.64 -16.17
CA THR A 166 -16.11 -12.32 -15.10
C THR A 166 -15.59 -12.80 -13.76
N CYS A 167 -15.61 -11.94 -12.76
CA CYS A 167 -15.27 -12.31 -11.41
C CYS A 167 -16.29 -13.31 -10.84
N PRO A 168 -15.88 -14.47 -10.31
CA PRO A 168 -16.80 -15.50 -9.85
C PRO A 168 -17.61 -15.06 -8.63
N GLU A 169 -17.12 -14.14 -7.84
CA GLU A 169 -17.78 -13.66 -6.61
C GLU A 169 -18.64 -12.43 -6.89
N SER A 170 -18.04 -11.33 -7.36
CA SER A 170 -18.77 -10.06 -7.59
C SER A 170 -19.63 -10.06 -8.84
N LYS A 171 -19.48 -11.04 -9.76
CA LYS A 171 -20.12 -11.10 -11.07
C LYS A 171 -19.79 -9.91 -12.00
N VAL A 172 -18.88 -9.05 -11.59
CA VAL A 172 -18.39 -7.95 -12.42
C VAL A 172 -17.58 -8.49 -13.58
N THR A 173 -17.83 -7.97 -14.77
CA THR A 173 -17.08 -8.29 -15.99
C THR A 173 -15.94 -7.30 -16.20
N TYR A 174 -14.82 -7.81 -16.67
CA TYR A 174 -13.62 -7.07 -17.03
C TYR A 174 -13.27 -7.32 -18.49
N GLU A 175 -12.75 -6.31 -19.16
CA GLU A 175 -12.33 -6.38 -20.56
C GLU A 175 -10.84 -6.08 -20.66
N LEU A 176 -10.12 -6.91 -21.41
CA LEU A 176 -8.71 -6.73 -21.72
C LEU A 176 -8.58 -6.12 -23.13
N VAL A 177 -8.24 -4.84 -23.18
CA VAL A 177 -8.08 -4.09 -24.45
C VAL A 177 -6.65 -3.56 -24.52
N ASN A 178 -5.93 -3.92 -25.56
CA ASN A 178 -4.54 -3.47 -25.79
C ASN A 178 -3.60 -3.70 -24.59
N GLY A 179 -3.77 -4.82 -23.87
CA GLY A 179 -2.95 -5.13 -22.70
C GLY A 179 -3.29 -4.35 -21.44
N VAL A 180 -4.43 -3.67 -21.39
CA VAL A 180 -4.96 -2.96 -20.23
C VAL A 180 -6.32 -3.55 -19.87
N VAL A 181 -6.53 -3.80 -18.58
CA VAL A 181 -7.81 -4.28 -18.07
C VAL A 181 -8.66 -3.11 -17.63
N HIS A 182 -9.91 -3.12 -18.05
CA HIS A 182 -10.95 -2.19 -17.66
C HIS A 182 -12.11 -2.97 -17.02
N LYS A 183 -12.80 -2.32 -16.11
CA LYS A 183 -14.08 -2.82 -15.60
C LYS A 183 -15.14 -2.49 -16.64
N ALA A 184 -15.91 -3.48 -17.09
CA ALA A 184 -17.06 -3.22 -17.96
C ALA A 184 -18.14 -2.47 -17.17
N GLU A 185 -18.78 -1.52 -17.81
CA GLU A 185 -19.91 -0.77 -17.26
C GLU A 185 -21.15 -1.65 -17.07
#